data_ef0611ef4811bf78177a8ea3b55898fe
#
_entry.id   ef0611ef4811bf78177a8ea3b55898fe
#
_cell.length_a   1.000
_cell.length_b   1.000
_cell.length_c   1.000
_cell.angle_alpha   90.00
_cell.angle_beta   90.00
_cell.angle_gamma   90.00
#
_symmetry.space_group_name_H-M   'P 1'
#
loop_
_entity.id
_entity.type
_entity.pdbx_description
1 polymer ?
#
loop_
_entity_poly.entity_id
_entity_poly.type
_entity_poly.pdbx_seq_one_letter_code
_entity_poly.pdbx_strand_id
1 'polypeptide(L)'
;MKKLGILNSEIAKCLVDLGHTDQIVIGDAGLPIPDGVKKIDLALALSEPAFIRVLDEVLKDMEVEKVILAEEIKEQNVSQLEAINNRLDNQELSFVSHEEFKQLTKNAKAIIRTGEATPYSNIILQSGVIF
;
A
#
# COMPACT_ATOMS: atom_id res chain seq x y z
N MET A 1 -16.19 14.90 -15.92
CA MET A 1 -15.44 13.81 -15.27
C MET A 1 -14.10 14.28 -14.73
N LYS A 2 -13.54 13.60 -13.74
CA LYS A 2 -12.22 13.94 -13.17
C LYS A 2 -11.13 13.81 -14.25
N LYS A 3 -10.23 14.79 -14.30
CA LYS A 3 -9.25 14.93 -15.39
C LYS A 3 -7.89 14.35 -15.06
N LEU A 4 -7.47 14.43 -13.80
CA LEU A 4 -6.11 14.08 -13.36
C LEU A 4 -6.16 13.15 -12.15
N GLY A 5 -5.06 12.40 -11.94
CA GLY A 5 -4.86 11.57 -10.77
C GLY A 5 -5.66 10.26 -10.81
N ILE A 6 -5.92 9.72 -9.64
CA ILE A 6 -6.58 8.42 -9.49
C ILE A 6 -8.05 8.50 -9.95
N LEU A 7 -8.41 7.65 -10.90
CA LEU A 7 -9.78 7.57 -11.42
C LEU A 7 -10.62 6.52 -10.71
N ASN A 8 -10.01 5.59 -9.99
CA ASN A 8 -10.76 4.63 -9.18
C ASN A 8 -11.45 5.38 -8.04
N SER A 9 -12.79 5.38 -8.05
CA SER A 9 -13.58 6.16 -7.10
C SER A 9 -13.44 5.68 -5.66
N GLU A 10 -13.24 4.38 -5.46
CA GLU A 10 -13.07 3.84 -4.11
C GLU A 10 -11.74 4.26 -3.51
N ILE A 11 -10.67 4.23 -4.27
CA ILE A 11 -9.36 4.72 -3.81
C ILE A 11 -9.42 6.22 -3.58
N ALA A 12 -9.94 6.99 -4.53
CA ALA A 12 -10.04 8.44 -4.39
C ALA A 12 -10.84 8.84 -3.16
N LYS A 13 -11.99 8.22 -2.92
CA LYS A 13 -12.78 8.46 -1.73
C LYS A 13 -12.02 8.09 -0.47
N CYS A 14 -11.38 6.94 -0.44
CA CYS A 14 -10.60 6.49 0.72
C CYS A 14 -9.51 7.51 1.07
N LEU A 15 -8.74 7.98 0.09
CA LEU A 15 -7.67 8.95 0.33
C LEU A 15 -8.22 10.29 0.85
N VAL A 16 -9.36 10.74 0.33
CA VAL A 16 -10.00 11.99 0.81
C VAL A 16 -10.49 11.84 2.25
N ASP A 17 -10.95 10.66 2.63
CA ASP A 17 -11.49 10.39 3.97
C ASP A 17 -10.39 10.17 5.04
N LEU A 18 -9.12 9.98 4.63
CA LEU A 18 -8.04 9.75 5.60
C LEU A 18 -7.79 10.96 6.49
N GLY A 19 -7.77 10.72 7.79
CA GLY A 19 -7.24 11.67 8.76
C GLY A 19 -5.76 11.40 9.05
N HIS A 20 -5.15 12.27 9.85
CA HIS A 20 -3.78 12.07 10.33
C HIS A 20 -3.66 10.74 11.09
N THR A 21 -2.63 9.99 10.78
CA THR A 21 -2.30 8.64 11.30
C THR A 21 -3.19 7.49 10.81
N ASP A 22 -4.24 7.75 10.04
CA ASP A 22 -4.97 6.68 9.39
C ASP A 22 -4.07 5.91 8.43
N GLN A 23 -4.34 4.62 8.25
CA GLN A 23 -3.49 3.74 7.44
C GLN A 23 -4.28 3.08 6.32
N ILE A 24 -3.62 2.91 5.18
CA ILE A 24 -4.06 2.05 4.09
C ILE A 24 -2.97 1.05 3.74
N VAL A 25 -3.34 -0.03 3.11
CA VAL A 25 -2.42 -1.08 2.67
C VAL A 25 -2.51 -1.24 1.15
N ILE A 26 -1.36 -1.42 0.51
CA ILE A 26 -1.29 -1.92 -0.86
C ILE A 26 -0.64 -3.29 -0.78
N GLY A 27 -1.29 -4.31 -1.33
CA GLY A 27 -0.84 -5.68 -1.20
C GLY A 27 -0.71 -6.42 -2.52
N ASP A 28 0.04 -7.52 -2.47
CA ASP A 28 0.12 -8.48 -3.55
C ASP A 28 -1.20 -9.25 -3.73
N ALA A 29 -1.28 -10.09 -4.75
CA ALA A 29 -2.50 -10.83 -5.09
C ALA A 29 -2.94 -11.81 -4.00
N GLY A 30 -2.04 -12.19 -3.12
CA GLY A 30 -2.28 -13.22 -2.09
C GLY A 30 -2.41 -12.71 -0.66
N LEU A 31 -2.24 -11.41 -0.41
CA LEU A 31 -2.35 -10.87 0.95
C LEU A 31 -3.77 -11.09 1.48
N PRO A 32 -3.95 -11.75 2.63
CA PRO A 32 -5.27 -11.93 3.20
C PRO A 32 -5.88 -10.59 3.63
N ILE A 33 -7.19 -10.45 3.38
CA ILE A 33 -7.95 -9.27 3.81
C ILE A 33 -8.72 -9.64 5.07
N PRO A 34 -8.44 -9.01 6.22
CA PRO A 34 -9.16 -9.28 7.46
C PRO A 34 -10.65 -8.94 7.35
N ASP A 35 -11.47 -9.66 8.10
CA ASP A 35 -12.89 -9.34 8.20
C ASP A 35 -13.09 -7.90 8.71
N GLY A 36 -14.03 -7.19 8.09
CA GLY A 36 -14.35 -5.82 8.47
C GLY A 36 -13.43 -4.74 7.86
N VAL A 37 -12.33 -5.11 7.22
CA VAL A 37 -11.48 -4.18 6.48
C VAL A 37 -11.94 -4.12 5.03
N LYS A 38 -12.11 -2.91 4.50
CA LYS A 38 -12.54 -2.72 3.13
C LYS A 38 -11.48 -3.22 2.15
N LYS A 39 -11.90 -4.08 1.22
CA LYS A 39 -11.08 -4.53 0.09
C LYS A 39 -11.38 -3.67 -1.13
N ILE A 40 -10.35 -3.06 -1.71
CA ILE A 40 -10.40 -2.42 -3.02
C ILE A 40 -9.60 -3.28 -3.98
N ASP A 41 -10.28 -4.02 -4.83
CA ASP A 41 -9.66 -5.02 -5.69
C ASP A 41 -9.34 -4.45 -7.07
N LEU A 42 -8.05 -4.27 -7.35
CA LEU A 42 -7.55 -3.84 -8.66
C LEU A 42 -7.01 -5.01 -9.48
N ALA A 43 -6.92 -6.20 -8.92
CA ALA A 43 -6.33 -7.35 -9.62
C ALA A 43 -7.20 -7.74 -10.82
N LEU A 44 -6.72 -7.49 -12.01
CA LEU A 44 -7.34 -7.94 -13.25
C LEU A 44 -6.89 -9.35 -13.58
N ALA A 45 -5.60 -9.60 -13.46
CA ALA A 45 -4.96 -10.87 -13.76
C ALA A 45 -3.59 -10.89 -13.06
N LEU A 46 -2.89 -12.02 -13.16
CA LEU A 46 -1.56 -12.15 -12.58
C LEU A 46 -0.62 -11.06 -13.10
N SER A 47 0.01 -10.33 -12.19
CA SER A 47 0.91 -9.20 -12.44
C SER A 47 0.24 -7.92 -12.98
N GLU A 48 -1.08 -7.87 -13.04
CA GLU A 48 -1.82 -6.71 -13.56
C GLU A 48 -2.92 -6.23 -12.59
N PRO A 49 -2.81 -4.99 -12.09
CA PRO A 49 -1.64 -4.12 -12.13
C PRO A 49 -0.54 -4.59 -11.18
N ALA A 50 0.71 -4.27 -11.52
CA ALA A 50 1.83 -4.51 -10.62
C ALA A 50 1.74 -3.61 -9.38
N PHE A 51 2.27 -4.10 -8.27
CA PHE A 51 2.30 -3.38 -6.98
C PHE A 51 2.90 -1.97 -7.12
N ILE A 52 4.06 -1.89 -7.78
CA ILE A 52 4.79 -0.62 -7.87
C ILE A 52 4.02 0.44 -8.68
N ARG A 53 3.26 0.01 -9.68
CA ARG A 53 2.43 0.92 -10.46
C ARG A 53 1.33 1.56 -9.61
N VAL A 54 0.73 0.77 -8.73
CA VAL A 54 -0.31 1.27 -7.82
C VAL A 54 0.31 2.17 -6.75
N LEU A 55 1.45 1.78 -6.21
CA LEU A 55 2.18 2.60 -5.23
C LEU A 55 2.54 3.97 -5.82
N ASP A 56 3.01 4.02 -7.06
CA ASP A 56 3.35 5.28 -7.73
C ASP A 56 2.16 6.24 -7.78
N GLU A 57 0.99 5.75 -8.14
CA GLU A 57 -0.20 6.61 -8.20
C GLU A 57 -0.65 7.08 -6.82
N VAL A 58 -0.62 6.20 -5.83
CA VAL A 58 -1.02 6.55 -4.47
C VAL A 58 -0.06 7.58 -3.86
N LEU A 59 1.26 7.40 -4.05
CA LEU A 59 2.26 8.35 -3.51
C LEU A 59 2.17 9.75 -4.13
N LYS A 60 1.64 9.88 -5.34
CA LYS A 60 1.39 11.19 -5.95
C LYS A 60 0.23 11.93 -5.30
N ASP A 61 -0.68 11.21 -4.68
CA ASP A 61 -1.98 11.74 -4.24
C ASP A 61 -2.17 11.70 -2.72
N MET A 62 -1.26 11.07 -1.99
CA MET A 62 -1.34 10.88 -0.54
C MET A 62 -0.11 11.42 0.15
N GLU A 63 -0.31 12.25 1.19
CA GLU A 63 0.78 12.60 2.10
C GLU A 63 1.05 11.42 3.03
N VAL A 64 2.26 10.88 2.98
CA VAL A 64 2.67 9.71 3.76
C VAL A 64 3.77 10.10 4.73
N GLU A 65 3.57 9.85 6.02
CA GLU A 65 4.59 10.12 7.04
C GLU A 65 5.36 8.89 7.49
N LYS A 66 4.74 7.70 7.37
CA LYS A 66 5.35 6.44 7.82
C LYS A 66 4.99 5.30 6.88
N VAL A 67 5.94 4.41 6.70
CA VAL A 67 5.83 3.22 5.87
C VAL A 67 6.23 2.00 6.67
N ILE A 68 5.46 0.92 6.57
CA ILE A 68 5.77 -0.36 7.21
C ILE A 68 5.84 -1.45 6.15
N LEU A 69 6.92 -2.22 6.18
CA LEU A 69 7.16 -3.36 5.29
C LEU A 69 7.38 -4.63 6.11
N ALA A 70 7.17 -5.77 5.48
CA ALA A 70 7.57 -7.05 6.08
C ALA A 70 9.09 -7.20 6.01
N GLU A 71 9.71 -7.64 7.11
CA GLU A 71 11.16 -7.88 7.20
C GLU A 71 11.65 -8.83 6.11
N GLU A 72 10.84 -9.83 5.75
CA GLU A 72 11.17 -10.86 4.77
C GLU A 72 11.43 -10.32 3.36
N ILE A 73 10.95 -9.09 3.03
CA ILE A 73 11.23 -8.47 1.74
C ILE A 73 12.72 -8.24 1.50
N LYS A 74 13.50 -8.05 2.58
CA LYS A 74 14.94 -7.78 2.51
C LYS A 74 15.73 -8.90 1.85
N GLU A 75 15.30 -10.14 2.02
CA GLU A 75 15.98 -11.31 1.47
C GLU A 75 15.20 -11.96 0.33
N GLN A 76 13.88 -11.94 0.41
CA GLN A 76 13.01 -12.67 -0.52
C GLN A 76 12.61 -11.85 -1.75
N ASN A 77 12.74 -10.53 -1.71
CA ASN A 77 12.37 -9.66 -2.83
C ASN A 77 13.17 -8.36 -2.82
N VAL A 78 14.48 -8.47 -2.99
CA VAL A 78 15.42 -7.34 -2.95
C VAL A 78 15.07 -6.28 -3.99
N SER A 79 14.72 -6.69 -5.20
CA SER A 79 14.39 -5.75 -6.29
C SER A 79 13.15 -4.90 -5.98
N GLN A 80 12.15 -5.49 -5.32
CA GLN A 80 10.96 -4.74 -4.92
C GLN A 80 11.28 -3.76 -3.79
N LEU A 81 12.11 -4.17 -2.84
CA LEU A 81 12.56 -3.27 -1.77
C LEU A 81 13.32 -2.07 -2.34
N GLU A 82 14.22 -2.30 -3.29
CA GLU A 82 14.94 -1.21 -3.97
C GLU A 82 13.97 -0.27 -4.69
N ALA A 83 12.99 -0.82 -5.39
CA ALA A 83 11.98 -0.03 -6.09
C ALA A 83 11.16 0.83 -5.12
N ILE A 84 10.80 0.29 -3.96
CA ILE A 84 10.11 1.04 -2.91
C ILE A 84 11.02 2.15 -2.37
N ASN A 85 12.26 1.83 -2.00
CA ASN A 85 13.20 2.81 -1.44
C ASN A 85 13.46 3.98 -2.39
N ASN A 86 13.51 3.72 -3.69
CA ASN A 86 13.69 4.77 -4.69
C ASN A 86 12.53 5.77 -4.74
N ARG A 87 11.38 5.43 -4.18
CA ARG A 87 10.17 6.24 -4.16
C ARG A 87 9.92 6.95 -2.83
N LEU A 88 10.68 6.58 -1.81
CA LEU A 88 10.56 7.20 -0.49
C LEU A 88 11.57 8.35 -0.36
N ASP A 89 11.14 9.43 0.28
CA ASP A 89 11.98 10.59 0.56
C ASP A 89 12.40 10.56 2.04
N ASN A 90 11.61 11.18 2.90
CA ASN A 90 11.90 11.36 4.31
C ASN A 90 10.87 10.67 5.23
N GLN A 91 10.08 9.76 4.70
CA GLN A 91 9.13 9.00 5.50
C GLN A 91 9.87 8.10 6.50
N GLU A 92 9.30 7.94 7.68
CA GLU A 92 9.76 6.93 8.62
C GLU A 92 9.52 5.54 8.04
N LEU A 93 10.58 4.73 7.95
CA LEU A 93 10.49 3.35 7.43
C LEU A 93 10.76 2.37 8.56
N SER A 94 9.82 1.46 8.80
CA SER A 94 10.00 0.37 9.74
C SER A 94 9.67 -0.98 9.13
N PHE A 95 10.25 -2.02 9.71
CA PHE A 95 10.08 -3.40 9.30
C PHE A 95 9.53 -4.22 10.46
N VAL A 96 8.57 -5.08 10.15
CA VAL A 96 7.99 -6.04 11.09
C VAL A 96 7.97 -7.41 10.43
N SER A 97 7.80 -8.48 11.21
CA SER A 97 7.61 -9.81 10.60
C SER A 97 6.35 -9.79 9.72
N HIS A 98 6.29 -10.66 8.72
CA HIS A 98 5.09 -10.78 7.88
C HIS A 98 3.84 -11.14 8.71
N GLU A 99 4.00 -11.96 9.74
CA GLU A 99 2.89 -12.29 10.65
C GLU A 99 2.38 -11.07 11.41
N GLU A 100 3.29 -10.24 11.91
CA GLU A 100 2.90 -8.97 12.55
C GLU A 100 2.30 -7.99 11.54
N PHE A 101 2.87 -7.93 10.33
CA PHE A 101 2.32 -7.13 9.24
C PHE A 101 0.84 -7.46 9.01
N LYS A 102 0.51 -8.75 8.90
CA LYS A 102 -0.87 -9.20 8.72
C LYS A 102 -1.77 -8.77 9.89
N GLN A 103 -1.27 -8.80 11.12
CA GLN A 103 -2.04 -8.33 12.28
C GLN A 103 -2.29 -6.81 12.19
N LEU A 104 -1.29 -6.04 11.77
CA LEU A 104 -1.42 -4.59 11.64
C LEU A 104 -2.43 -4.19 10.54
N THR A 105 -2.61 -4.99 9.51
CA THR A 105 -3.58 -4.70 8.44
C THR A 105 -5.02 -4.62 8.95
N LYS A 106 -5.31 -5.19 10.12
CA LYS A 106 -6.64 -5.11 10.75
C LYS A 106 -7.04 -3.67 11.10
N ASN A 107 -6.07 -2.78 11.26
CA ASN A 107 -6.30 -1.38 11.61
C ASN A 107 -6.41 -0.46 10.39
N ALA A 108 -6.21 -1.00 9.19
CA ALA A 108 -6.25 -0.21 7.96
C ALA A 108 -7.68 0.20 7.61
N LYS A 109 -7.83 1.38 7.02
CA LYS A 109 -9.11 1.86 6.48
C LYS A 109 -9.50 1.10 5.22
N ALA A 110 -8.52 0.66 4.44
CA ALA A 110 -8.73 -0.18 3.27
C ALA A 110 -7.46 -0.93 2.92
N ILE A 111 -7.61 -2.03 2.20
CA ILE A 111 -6.51 -2.77 1.58
C ILE A 111 -6.76 -2.79 0.08
N ILE A 112 -5.82 -2.22 -0.67
CA ILE A 112 -5.83 -2.23 -2.13
C ILE A 112 -5.09 -3.49 -2.57
N ARG A 113 -5.84 -4.43 -3.15
CA ARG A 113 -5.24 -5.65 -3.72
C ARG A 113 -4.80 -5.38 -5.14
N THR A 114 -3.54 -5.67 -5.43
CA THR A 114 -2.98 -5.61 -6.79
C THR A 114 -2.89 -6.99 -7.41
N GLY A 115 -2.48 -7.07 -8.67
CA GLY A 115 -2.17 -8.33 -9.33
C GLY A 115 -0.76 -8.84 -9.09
N GLU A 116 0.02 -8.19 -8.20
CA GLU A 116 1.42 -8.52 -7.97
C GLU A 116 1.61 -9.97 -7.54
N ALA A 117 2.55 -10.66 -8.20
CA ALA A 117 2.83 -12.07 -7.96
C ALA A 117 4.18 -12.32 -7.30
N THR A 118 4.97 -11.28 -7.03
CA THR A 118 6.25 -11.44 -6.33
C THR A 118 6.05 -11.37 -4.81
N PRO A 119 6.86 -12.11 -4.02
CA PRO A 119 6.60 -12.26 -2.59
C PRO A 119 6.84 -10.98 -1.80
N TYR A 120 6.08 -10.83 -0.73
CA TYR A 120 6.20 -9.73 0.24
C TYR A 120 6.08 -8.32 -0.36
N SER A 121 5.40 -8.22 -1.50
CA SER A 121 5.08 -6.93 -2.13
C SER A 121 3.86 -6.31 -1.45
N ASN A 122 4.05 -5.91 -0.21
CA ASN A 122 3.00 -5.37 0.66
C ASN A 122 3.55 -4.18 1.44
N ILE A 123 2.76 -3.13 1.55
CA ILE A 123 3.14 -1.90 2.24
C ILE A 123 1.98 -1.33 3.02
N ILE A 124 2.25 -0.88 4.24
CA ILE A 124 1.31 -0.07 5.02
C ILE A 124 1.76 1.38 4.90
N LEU A 125 0.87 2.25 4.47
CA LEU A 125 1.11 3.68 4.35
C LEU A 125 0.31 4.40 5.43
N GLN A 126 0.98 5.17 6.29
CA GLN A 126 0.35 5.99 7.31
C GLN A 126 0.24 7.43 6.83
N SER A 127 -0.97 7.96 6.89
CA SER A 127 -1.29 9.31 6.45
C SER A 127 -0.64 10.36 7.35
N GLY A 128 0.02 11.32 6.72
CA GLY A 128 0.51 12.54 7.37
C GLY A 128 -0.43 13.71 7.12
N VAL A 129 0.07 14.91 7.37
CA VAL A 129 -0.64 16.16 7.13
C VAL A 129 0.13 17.03 6.13
N ILE A 130 -0.59 17.87 5.40
CA ILE A 130 -0.01 18.76 4.38
C ILE A 130 0.32 20.15 4.94
N PHE A 131 0.26 20.29 6.24
CA PHE A 131 0.59 21.54 6.93
C PHE A 131 1.49 21.33 8.13
#